data_8bba5c167cc05e4311b2d7e2d51d16b0
#
_entry.id   8bba5c167cc05e4311b2d7e2d51d16b0
#
_cell.length_a   1.000
_cell.length_b   1.000
_cell.length_c   1.000
_cell.angle_alpha   90.00
_cell.angle_beta   90.00
_cell.angle_gamma   90.00
#
_symmetry.space_group_name_H-M   'P 1'
#
loop_
_entity.id
_entity.type
_entity.pdbx_description
1 polymer ?
#
loop_
_entity_poly.entity_id
_entity_poly.type
_entity_poly.pdbx_seq_one_letter_code
_entity_poly.pdbx_strand_id
1 'polypeptide(L)'
;MKNDWVYDLETYPNAFTIALEHAASGSRCAWEVSEWVNESSQIIRMMDYLKATGGRMIGFNNLGFDYPVLHLLYRMRTADAGTLYAKAQAIISSQESNRFQHQVYPSDRVVEQIDLFKIHHFDNMARSTSLKLLEFNMR
;
A
#
# COMPACT_ATOMS: atom_id res chain seq x y z
N MET A 1 -0.90 -16.27 -16.09
CA MET A 1 -1.82 -15.59 -15.18
C MET A 1 -1.04 -14.64 -14.30
N LYS A 2 -1.54 -13.45 -14.10
CA LYS A 2 -0.83 -12.46 -13.28
C LYS A 2 -1.04 -12.73 -11.79
N ASN A 3 0.00 -12.46 -11.02
CA ASN A 3 -0.03 -12.64 -9.57
C ASN A 3 -0.41 -11.30 -8.92
N ASP A 4 -1.71 -11.03 -8.90
CA ASP A 4 -2.24 -9.74 -8.45
C ASP A 4 -2.78 -9.83 -7.04
N TRP A 5 -2.42 -8.85 -6.22
CA TRP A 5 -2.83 -8.76 -4.83
C TRP A 5 -3.42 -7.37 -4.54
N VAL A 6 -4.62 -7.34 -4.03
CA VAL A 6 -5.26 -6.11 -3.55
C VAL A 6 -4.78 -5.87 -2.13
N TYR A 7 -4.39 -4.64 -1.82
CA TYR A 7 -3.85 -4.34 -0.51
C TYR A 7 -4.35 -3.02 0.05
N ASP A 8 -4.27 -2.90 1.37
CA ASP A 8 -4.63 -1.70 2.09
C ASP A 8 -3.76 -1.56 3.32
N LEU A 9 -3.39 -0.33 3.65
CA LEU A 9 -2.59 -0.01 4.83
C LEU A 9 -3.42 0.79 5.81
N GLU A 10 -3.15 0.59 7.10
CA GLU A 10 -3.64 1.49 8.13
C GLU A 10 -2.47 1.96 8.98
N THR A 11 -2.39 3.26 9.24
CA THR A 11 -1.32 3.86 10.01
C THR A 11 -1.88 4.59 11.22
N TYR A 12 -1.38 4.22 12.39
CA TYR A 12 -1.70 4.87 13.65
C TYR A 12 -0.38 5.20 14.36
N PRO A 13 -0.39 6.13 15.33
CA PRO A 13 0.86 6.48 16.03
C PRO A 13 1.59 5.28 16.64
N ASN A 14 0.84 4.25 17.05
CA ASN A 14 1.39 3.09 17.74
C ASN A 14 1.20 1.77 17.01
N ALA A 15 0.66 1.80 15.79
CA ALA A 15 0.43 0.57 15.03
C ALA A 15 0.38 0.85 13.53
N PHE A 16 0.93 -0.06 12.75
CA PHE A 16 0.86 -0.08 11.30
C PHE A 16 0.36 -1.47 10.91
N THR A 17 -0.61 -1.54 10.01
CA THR A 17 -1.09 -2.81 9.49
C THR A 17 -1.14 -2.80 7.98
N ILE A 18 -0.90 -3.95 7.38
CA ILE A 18 -1.11 -4.18 5.96
C ILE A 18 -1.94 -5.45 5.79
N ALA A 19 -2.95 -5.38 4.95
CA ALA A 19 -3.76 -6.53 4.57
C ALA A 19 -3.68 -6.70 3.07
N LEU A 20 -3.54 -7.95 2.61
CA LEU A 20 -3.48 -8.28 1.21
C LEU A 20 -4.42 -9.44 0.90
N GLU A 21 -5.03 -9.39 -0.28
CA GLU A 21 -5.87 -10.46 -0.77
C GLU A 21 -5.48 -10.79 -2.21
N HIS A 22 -5.19 -12.06 -2.47
CA HIS A 22 -4.88 -12.54 -3.81
C HIS A 22 -6.12 -12.46 -4.68
N ALA A 23 -6.04 -11.76 -5.80
CA ALA A 23 -7.22 -11.47 -6.61
C ALA A 23 -7.86 -12.72 -7.20
N ALA A 24 -7.04 -13.70 -7.60
CA ALA A 24 -7.56 -14.91 -8.26
C ALA A 24 -8.11 -15.93 -7.27
N SER A 25 -7.40 -16.18 -6.15
CA SER A 25 -7.75 -17.26 -5.21
C SER A 25 -8.54 -16.80 -4.00
N GLY A 26 -8.48 -15.50 -3.67
CA GLY A 26 -9.06 -14.98 -2.44
C GLY A 26 -8.25 -15.25 -1.19
N SER A 27 -7.06 -15.82 -1.32
CA SER A 27 -6.17 -16.03 -0.18
C SER A 27 -5.81 -14.69 0.44
N ARG A 28 -5.79 -14.63 1.78
CA ARG A 28 -5.55 -13.40 2.52
C ARG A 28 -4.36 -13.54 3.45
N CYS A 29 -3.66 -12.43 3.65
CA CYS A 29 -2.65 -12.33 4.67
C CYS A 29 -2.66 -10.92 5.23
N ALA A 30 -2.17 -10.78 6.46
CA ALA A 30 -2.10 -9.49 7.14
C ALA A 30 -0.95 -9.51 8.11
N TRP A 31 -0.29 -8.36 8.26
CA TRP A 31 0.84 -8.22 9.18
C TRP A 31 0.77 -6.89 9.90
N GLU A 32 1.41 -6.85 11.05
CA GLU A 32 1.39 -5.70 11.95
C GLU A 32 2.80 -5.28 12.34
N VAL A 33 3.01 -3.98 12.49
CA VAL A 33 4.20 -3.41 13.12
C VAL A 33 3.69 -2.50 14.26
N SER A 34 3.98 -2.90 15.49
CA SER A 34 3.57 -2.17 16.69
C SER A 34 4.62 -2.40 17.78
N GLU A 35 4.39 -1.85 18.96
CA GLU A 35 5.31 -2.12 20.07
C GLU A 35 5.25 -3.57 20.56
N TRP A 36 4.14 -4.26 20.27
CA TRP A 36 3.96 -5.67 20.69
C TRP A 36 4.46 -6.65 19.63
N VAL A 37 4.35 -6.30 18.36
CA VAL A 37 4.66 -7.20 17.24
C VAL A 37 5.36 -6.39 16.15
N ASN A 38 6.44 -6.93 15.62
CA ASN A 38 7.10 -6.32 14.47
C ASN A 38 7.26 -7.36 13.36
N GLU A 39 6.35 -7.33 12.40
CA GLU A 39 6.34 -8.26 11.28
C GLU A 39 6.90 -7.62 10.00
N SER A 40 7.81 -6.66 10.14
CA SER A 40 8.46 -6.02 8.99
C SER A 40 9.13 -7.03 8.07
N SER A 41 9.75 -8.06 8.62
CA SER A 41 10.46 -9.06 7.81
C SER A 41 9.50 -9.86 6.95
N GLN A 42 8.30 -10.18 7.44
CA GLN A 42 7.28 -10.88 6.67
C GLN A 42 6.76 -10.02 5.53
N ILE A 43 6.56 -8.73 5.79
CA ILE A 43 6.12 -7.77 4.77
C ILE A 43 7.18 -7.67 3.67
N ILE A 44 8.45 -7.56 4.05
CA ILE A 44 9.55 -7.48 3.09
C ILE A 44 9.64 -8.75 2.26
N ARG A 45 9.49 -9.92 2.88
CA ARG A 45 9.48 -11.19 2.14
C ARG A 45 8.35 -11.25 1.13
N MET A 46 7.18 -10.76 1.50
CA MET A 46 6.04 -10.70 0.56
C MET A 46 6.37 -9.82 -0.64
N MET A 47 6.97 -8.66 -0.38
CA MET A 47 7.37 -7.76 -1.46
C MET A 47 8.44 -8.38 -2.35
N ASP A 48 9.43 -9.04 -1.77
CA ASP A 48 10.47 -9.72 -2.53
C ASP A 48 9.88 -10.88 -3.37
N TYR A 49 8.92 -11.60 -2.82
CA TYR A 49 8.21 -12.65 -3.56
C TYR A 49 7.46 -12.06 -4.76
N LEU A 50 6.73 -10.98 -4.56
CA LEU A 50 6.00 -10.33 -5.65
C LEU A 50 6.95 -9.79 -6.72
N LYS A 51 8.07 -9.21 -6.30
CA LYS A 51 9.08 -8.75 -7.24
C LYS A 51 9.61 -9.90 -8.08
N ALA A 52 9.93 -11.02 -7.44
CA ALA A 52 10.51 -12.19 -8.12
C ALA A 52 9.54 -12.85 -9.08
N THR A 53 8.24 -12.82 -8.80
CA THR A 53 7.21 -13.47 -9.63
C THR A 53 6.53 -12.53 -10.62
N GLY A 54 6.96 -11.27 -10.69
CA GLY A 54 6.28 -10.26 -11.51
C GLY A 54 4.90 -9.93 -11.02
N GLY A 55 4.65 -10.09 -9.73
CA GLY A 55 3.37 -9.79 -9.13
C GLY A 55 3.07 -8.30 -9.10
N ARG A 56 1.79 -7.96 -8.93
CA ARG A 56 1.35 -6.57 -8.88
C ARG A 56 0.53 -6.34 -7.63
N MET A 57 0.68 -5.14 -7.07
CA MET A 57 -0.09 -4.70 -5.92
C MET A 57 -1.13 -3.68 -6.37
N ILE A 58 -2.38 -3.93 -6.05
CA ILE A 58 -3.52 -3.13 -6.49
C ILE A 58 -4.09 -2.41 -5.28
N GLY A 59 -4.28 -1.12 -5.40
CA GLY A 59 -4.86 -0.32 -4.33
C GLY A 59 -5.68 0.84 -4.87
N PHE A 60 -6.13 1.70 -3.97
CA PHE A 60 -6.86 2.90 -4.31
C PHE A 60 -6.12 4.10 -3.73
N ASN A 61 -5.64 4.98 -4.60
CA ASN A 61 -4.74 6.09 -4.26
C ASN A 61 -3.43 5.60 -3.62
N ASN A 62 -3.03 4.37 -3.96
CA ASN A 62 -1.84 3.79 -3.36
C ASN A 62 -0.55 4.43 -3.87
N LEU A 63 -0.53 4.96 -5.08
CA LEU A 63 0.65 5.66 -5.59
C LEU A 63 0.89 6.96 -4.82
N GLY A 64 -0.19 7.59 -4.34
CA GLY A 64 -0.10 8.84 -3.60
C GLY A 64 0.07 8.67 -2.10
N PHE A 65 -0.26 7.52 -1.55
CA PHE A 65 -0.25 7.33 -0.10
C PHE A 65 0.33 6.01 0.35
N ASP A 66 -0.37 4.90 0.07
CA ASP A 66 -0.01 3.59 0.64
C ASP A 66 1.40 3.15 0.23
N TYR A 67 1.70 3.24 -1.05
CA TYR A 67 2.98 2.72 -1.52
C TYR A 67 4.18 3.53 -1.01
N PRO A 68 4.17 4.88 -0.97
CA PRO A 68 5.28 5.61 -0.38
C PRO A 68 5.59 5.19 1.07
N VAL A 69 4.57 4.92 1.87
CA VAL A 69 4.75 4.43 3.25
C VAL A 69 5.37 3.03 3.23
N LEU A 70 4.82 2.14 2.42
CA LEU A 70 5.30 0.77 2.29
C LEU A 70 6.75 0.75 1.77
N HIS A 71 7.07 1.62 0.82
CA HIS A 71 8.40 1.73 0.26
C HIS A 71 9.42 2.12 1.32
N LEU A 72 9.04 3.04 2.21
CA LEU A 72 9.90 3.42 3.33
C LEU A 72 10.20 2.21 4.23
N LEU A 73 9.18 1.44 4.58
CA LEU A 73 9.35 0.22 5.37
C LEU A 73 10.33 -0.74 4.68
N TYR A 74 10.16 -0.95 3.40
CA TYR A 74 11.03 -1.83 2.64
C TYR A 74 12.48 -1.35 2.67
N ARG A 75 12.69 -0.05 2.48
CA ARG A 75 14.03 0.54 2.44
C ARG A 75 14.70 0.49 3.81
N MET A 76 13.96 0.67 4.88
CA MET A 76 14.50 0.65 6.24
C MET A 76 14.78 -0.76 6.74
N ARG A 77 14.14 -1.76 6.17
CA ARG A 77 14.23 -3.18 6.57
C ARG A 77 13.65 -3.46 7.95
N THR A 78 13.78 -2.54 8.88
CA THR A 78 13.17 -2.63 10.21
C THR A 78 12.63 -1.24 10.52
N ALA A 79 11.32 -1.12 10.61
CA ALA A 79 10.69 0.16 10.90
C ALA A 79 9.78 0.01 12.10
N ASP A 80 9.56 1.10 12.81
CA ASP A 80 8.56 1.13 13.87
C ASP A 80 7.30 1.88 13.41
N ALA A 81 6.22 1.68 14.13
CA ALA A 81 4.93 2.27 13.77
C ALA A 81 4.98 3.80 13.78
N GLY A 82 5.73 4.38 14.71
CA GLY A 82 5.87 5.83 14.81
C GLY A 82 6.51 6.45 13.58
N THR A 83 7.55 5.82 13.05
CA THR A 83 8.24 6.29 11.84
C THR A 83 7.30 6.20 10.62
N LEU A 84 6.57 5.10 10.50
CA LEU A 84 5.62 4.93 9.40
C LEU A 84 4.46 5.92 9.51
N TYR A 85 3.97 6.16 10.71
CA TYR A 85 2.93 7.15 10.94
C TYR A 85 3.41 8.56 10.59
N ALA A 86 4.64 8.91 10.97
CA ALA A 86 5.22 10.21 10.65
C ALA A 86 5.32 10.40 9.13
N LYS A 87 5.69 9.35 8.40
CA LYS A 87 5.72 9.39 6.94
C LYS A 87 4.32 9.64 6.37
N ALA A 88 3.33 8.92 6.88
CA ALA A 88 1.93 9.08 6.45
C ALA A 88 1.45 10.51 6.70
N GLN A 89 1.75 11.07 7.86
CA GLN A 89 1.36 12.45 8.20
C GLN A 89 2.08 13.46 7.30
N ALA A 90 3.34 13.23 6.97
CA ALA A 90 4.08 14.10 6.07
C ALA A 90 3.44 14.12 4.68
N ILE A 91 3.00 12.96 4.18
CA ILE A 91 2.30 12.87 2.90
C ILE A 91 1.01 13.66 2.94
N ILE A 92 0.21 13.48 3.98
CA ILE A 92 -1.07 14.18 4.14
C ILE A 92 -0.83 15.70 4.17
N SER A 93 0.17 16.14 4.94
CA SER A 93 0.47 17.56 5.08
C SER A 93 0.94 18.20 3.79
N SER A 94 1.57 17.44 2.89
CA SER A 94 2.12 17.96 1.64
C SER A 94 1.10 17.99 0.49
N GLN A 95 -0.12 17.49 0.69
CA GLN A 95 -1.10 17.38 -0.41
C GLN A 95 -1.44 18.71 -1.05
N GLU A 96 -1.50 19.78 -0.28
CA GLU A 96 -1.82 21.11 -0.79
C GLU A 96 -0.62 21.84 -1.37
N SER A 97 0.57 21.63 -0.80
CA SER A 97 1.76 22.38 -1.20
C SER A 97 2.56 21.67 -2.30
N ASN A 98 2.78 20.36 -2.16
CA ASN A 98 3.53 19.58 -3.14
C ASN A 98 3.12 18.10 -3.01
N ARG A 99 2.00 17.75 -3.64
CA ARG A 99 1.45 16.40 -3.55
C ARG A 99 2.32 15.34 -4.20
N PHE A 100 3.31 15.72 -5.01
CA PHE A 100 4.20 14.78 -5.67
C PHE A 100 5.48 14.54 -4.91
N GLN A 101 5.70 15.27 -3.81
CA GLN A 101 6.97 15.23 -3.06
C GLN A 101 7.34 13.83 -2.57
N HIS A 102 6.34 13.05 -2.17
CA HIS A 102 6.58 11.74 -1.56
C HIS A 102 6.36 10.56 -2.52
N GLN A 103 6.00 10.84 -3.77
CA GLN A 103 5.74 9.76 -4.72
C GLN A 103 7.04 9.07 -5.14
N VAL A 104 6.96 7.76 -5.28
CA VAL A 104 8.08 6.94 -5.73
C VAL A 104 7.99 6.80 -7.25
N TYR A 105 9.09 7.10 -7.95
CA TYR A 105 9.10 6.97 -9.41
C TYR A 105 8.90 5.50 -9.82
N PRO A 106 8.26 5.24 -10.98
CA PRO A 106 8.03 3.86 -11.42
C PRO A 106 9.29 3.00 -11.46
N SER A 107 10.42 3.58 -11.86
CA SER A 107 11.69 2.86 -11.93
C SER A 107 12.24 2.46 -10.56
N ASP A 108 11.79 3.12 -9.48
CA ASP A 108 12.27 2.85 -8.13
C ASP A 108 11.34 1.94 -7.33
N ARG A 109 10.18 1.61 -7.87
CA ARG A 109 9.23 0.74 -7.17
C ARG A 109 9.74 -0.68 -7.10
N VAL A 110 9.62 -1.28 -5.92
CA VAL A 110 10.02 -2.67 -5.69
C VAL A 110 9.02 -3.62 -6.36
N VAL A 111 7.73 -3.32 -6.23
CA VAL A 111 6.65 -4.12 -6.80
C VAL A 111 5.80 -3.21 -7.68
N GLU A 112 5.39 -3.73 -8.85
CA GLU A 112 4.51 -2.98 -9.75
C GLU A 112 3.21 -2.63 -9.06
N GLN A 113 2.75 -1.40 -9.22
CA GLN A 113 1.56 -0.87 -8.58
C GLN A 113 0.48 -0.58 -9.60
N ILE A 114 -0.76 -0.91 -9.25
CA ILE A 114 -1.94 -0.49 -10.01
C ILE A 114 -2.79 0.37 -9.08
N ASP A 115 -3.08 1.58 -9.49
CA ASP A 115 -3.86 2.53 -8.68
C ASP A 115 -5.22 2.72 -9.32
N LEU A 116 -6.24 2.12 -8.70
CA LEU A 116 -7.61 2.17 -9.22
C LEU A 116 -8.20 3.59 -9.17
N PHE A 117 -7.72 4.42 -8.27
CA PHE A 117 -8.16 5.82 -8.24
C PHE A 117 -7.82 6.51 -9.56
N LYS A 118 -6.63 6.29 -10.09
CA LYS A 118 -6.20 6.90 -11.35
C LYS A 118 -6.99 6.36 -12.53
N ILE A 119 -7.32 5.09 -12.52
CA ILE A 119 -8.12 4.47 -13.57
C ILE A 119 -9.54 5.02 -13.54
N HIS A 120 -10.18 4.99 -12.37
CA HIS A 120 -11.57 5.42 -12.23
C HIS A 120 -11.73 6.94 -12.34
N HIS A 121 -10.67 7.69 -12.08
CA HIS A 121 -10.74 9.16 -12.16
C HIS A 121 -11.17 9.66 -13.54
N PHE A 122 -10.77 8.96 -14.58
CA PHE A 122 -11.12 9.36 -15.95
C PHE A 122 -12.47 8.82 -16.41
N ASP A 123 -12.98 7.77 -15.77
CA ASP A 123 -14.09 7.02 -16.32
C ASP A 123 -15.45 7.43 -15.79
N ASN A 124 -15.54 7.90 -14.57
CA ASN A 124 -16.86 8.26 -14.09
C ASN A 124 -16.85 9.11 -12.82
N MET A 125 -18.04 9.63 -12.53
CA MET A 125 -18.29 10.45 -11.36
C MET A 125 -18.65 9.62 -10.13
N ALA A 126 -18.65 8.30 -10.24
CA ALA A 126 -19.05 7.40 -9.16
C ALA A 126 -17.86 6.81 -8.41
N ARG A 127 -16.80 7.57 -8.24
CA ARG A 127 -15.58 7.12 -7.59
C ARG A 127 -15.80 6.64 -6.16
N SER A 128 -16.65 7.32 -5.41
CA SER A 128 -16.94 6.91 -4.03
C SER A 128 -17.63 5.56 -3.99
N THR A 129 -18.51 5.29 -4.96
CA THR A 129 -19.16 3.97 -5.07
C THR A 129 -18.14 2.90 -5.41
N SER A 130 -17.20 3.21 -6.32
CA SER A 130 -16.14 2.28 -6.68
C SER A 130 -15.25 1.92 -5.47
N LEU A 131 -14.91 2.90 -4.66
CA LEU A 131 -14.13 2.66 -3.46
C LEU A 131 -14.89 1.77 -2.47
N LYS A 132 -16.18 2.04 -2.27
CA LYS A 132 -17.00 1.22 -1.38
C LYS A 132 -17.11 -0.21 -1.85
N LEU A 133 -17.25 -0.43 -3.15
CA LEU A 133 -17.29 -1.78 -3.72
C LEU A 133 -15.95 -2.48 -3.50
N LEU A 134 -14.85 -1.77 -3.70
CA LEU A 134 -13.52 -2.32 -3.48
C LEU A 134 -13.33 -2.74 -2.03
N GLU A 135 -13.70 -1.88 -1.09
CA GLU A 135 -13.62 -2.20 0.33
C GLU A 135 -14.50 -3.40 0.70
N PHE A 136 -15.70 -3.46 0.16
CA PHE A 136 -16.61 -4.58 0.39
C PHE A 136 -16.00 -5.89 -0.09
N ASN A 137 -15.38 -5.89 -1.27
CA ASN A 137 -14.79 -7.09 -1.84
C ASN A 137 -13.53 -7.55 -1.10
N MET A 138 -12.88 -6.67 -0.38
CA MET A 138 -11.70 -7.01 0.43
C MET A 138 -12.06 -7.65 1.76
N ARG A 139 -13.30 -7.59 2.17
CA ARG A 139 -13.77 -8.15 3.43
C ARG A 139 -14.36 -9.53 3.21
#